data_5c4f6eaec6b4268e9adbf00be193f679
#
_entry.id   5c4f6eaec6b4268e9adbf00be193f679
#
_cell.length_a   1.000
_cell.length_b   1.000
_cell.length_c   1.000
_cell.angle_alpha   90.00
_cell.angle_beta   90.00
_cell.angle_gamma   90.00
#
_symmetry.space_group_name_H-M   'P 1'
#
loop_
_entity.id
_entity.type
_entity.pdbx_description
1 polymer ?
#
loop_
_entity_poly.entity_id
_entity_poly.type
_entity_poly.pdbx_seq_one_letter_code
_entity_poly.pdbx_strand_id
1 'polypeptide(L)'
;PLQGVGGGLDPNIEAIVALRPDVVLMATSSRAQARLESLGVTVVALEPKTHADVQRVLGKVGQVLGVQDAQRVWRVIDAGVQAAAQSVPPTARGARVYFEVNSGPYAAGQASFIGETLTRLGAGNIVATSLGPFPKINPEFVVRADPDLIMVGARSADGLATRPGWSQMRALREGRLCRFDAAQADV
;
A
#
# COMPACT_ATOMS: atom_id res chain seq x y z
N PRO A 1 13.83 18.19 -12.22
CA PRO A 1 12.57 17.67 -11.73
C PRO A 1 11.92 16.81 -12.81
N LEU A 2 11.36 15.67 -12.44
CA LEU A 2 10.61 14.83 -13.37
C LEU A 2 9.28 15.52 -13.70
N GLN A 3 8.83 15.40 -14.97
CA GLN A 3 7.54 15.93 -15.40
C GLN A 3 6.42 15.04 -14.86
N GLY A 4 5.43 15.63 -14.15
CA GLY A 4 4.25 14.90 -13.70
C GLY A 4 3.32 14.57 -14.86
N VAL A 5 2.82 13.33 -14.88
CA VAL A 5 1.90 12.82 -15.93
C VAL A 5 0.52 12.42 -15.37
N GLY A 6 0.13 13.00 -14.25
CA GLY A 6 -1.14 12.70 -13.58
C GLY A 6 -1.00 11.67 -12.45
N GLY A 7 -2.12 11.20 -11.92
CA GLY A 7 -2.18 10.18 -10.87
C GLY A 7 -2.14 8.77 -11.42
N GLY A 8 -1.80 7.79 -10.56
CA GLY A 8 -1.73 6.37 -10.96
C GLY A 8 -3.04 5.79 -11.47
N LEU A 9 -4.19 6.27 -10.97
CA LEU A 9 -5.52 5.81 -11.39
C LEU A 9 -6.10 6.62 -12.56
N ASP A 10 -5.66 7.87 -12.73
CA ASP A 10 -6.11 8.80 -13.77
C ASP A 10 -4.90 9.52 -14.39
N PRO A 11 -4.08 8.80 -15.18
CA PRO A 11 -2.92 9.37 -15.84
C PRO A 11 -3.34 10.26 -17.01
N ASN A 12 -2.56 11.33 -17.23
CA ASN A 12 -2.73 12.19 -18.39
C ASN A 12 -2.10 11.54 -19.63
N ILE A 13 -2.93 10.88 -20.45
CA ILE A 13 -2.49 10.14 -21.63
C ILE A 13 -1.76 11.02 -22.62
N GLU A 14 -2.24 12.25 -22.84
CA GLU A 14 -1.62 13.20 -23.79
C GLU A 14 -0.22 13.59 -23.34
N ALA A 15 -0.03 13.87 -22.04
CA ALA A 15 1.27 14.17 -21.47
C ALA A 15 2.23 12.97 -21.58
N ILE A 16 1.74 11.75 -21.36
CA ILE A 16 2.55 10.53 -21.52
C ILE A 16 3.01 10.38 -22.98
N VAL A 17 2.09 10.47 -23.93
CA VAL A 17 2.41 10.32 -25.37
C VAL A 17 3.37 11.41 -25.83
N ALA A 18 3.20 12.65 -25.36
CA ALA A 18 4.10 13.76 -25.70
C ALA A 18 5.55 13.52 -25.26
N LEU A 19 5.76 12.75 -24.18
CA LEU A 19 7.10 12.37 -23.72
C LEU A 19 7.77 11.28 -24.59
N ARG A 20 7.04 10.64 -25.51
CA ARG A 20 7.51 9.55 -26.37
C ARG A 20 8.29 8.47 -25.59
N PRO A 21 7.68 7.85 -24.56
CA PRO A 21 8.37 6.85 -23.76
C PRO A 21 8.62 5.57 -24.55
N ASP A 22 9.75 4.89 -24.31
CA ASP A 22 10.01 3.54 -24.82
C ASP A 22 9.10 2.50 -24.16
N VAL A 23 8.77 2.72 -22.89
CA VAL A 23 7.87 1.85 -22.10
C VAL A 23 7.17 2.66 -21.01
N VAL A 24 5.91 2.31 -20.75
CA VAL A 24 5.13 2.82 -19.63
C VAL A 24 4.90 1.69 -18.63
N LEU A 25 5.31 1.91 -17.37
CA LEU A 25 4.99 1.01 -16.25
C LEU A 25 3.76 1.56 -15.54
N MET A 26 2.74 0.74 -15.34
CA MET A 26 1.51 1.16 -14.68
C MET A 26 0.85 0.01 -13.92
N ALA A 27 -0.09 0.35 -13.03
CA ALA A 27 -0.89 -0.65 -12.35
C ALA A 27 -1.90 -1.30 -13.32
N THR A 28 -2.21 -2.59 -13.12
CA THR A 28 -3.25 -3.31 -13.89
C THR A 28 -4.64 -2.74 -13.66
N SER A 29 -4.87 -2.07 -12.54
CA SER A 29 -6.11 -1.35 -12.21
C SER A 29 -6.30 -0.03 -12.98
N SER A 30 -5.27 0.48 -13.63
CA SER A 30 -5.36 1.70 -14.45
C SER A 30 -6.15 1.46 -15.73
N ARG A 31 -7.13 2.33 -16.00
CA ARG A 31 -7.97 2.26 -17.20
C ARG A 31 -7.28 2.78 -18.47
N ALA A 32 -6.09 3.34 -18.34
CA ALA A 32 -5.36 3.97 -19.44
C ALA A 32 -4.63 2.97 -20.33
N GLN A 33 -4.42 1.72 -19.91
CA GLN A 33 -3.61 0.72 -20.62
C GLN A 33 -4.05 0.57 -22.09
N ALA A 34 -5.31 0.19 -22.33
CA ALA A 34 -5.81 -0.06 -23.69
C ALA A 34 -5.68 1.18 -24.59
N ARG A 35 -5.86 2.36 -24.02
CA ARG A 35 -5.74 3.62 -24.76
C ARG A 35 -4.29 3.92 -25.14
N LEU A 36 -3.34 3.73 -24.23
CA LEU A 36 -1.91 3.92 -24.51
C LEU A 36 -1.43 2.92 -25.58
N GLU A 37 -1.79 1.65 -25.44
CA GLU A 37 -1.47 0.60 -26.43
C GLU A 37 -2.04 0.93 -27.81
N SER A 38 -3.28 1.45 -27.89
CA SER A 38 -3.90 1.87 -29.16
C SER A 38 -3.16 3.06 -29.82
N LEU A 39 -2.38 3.81 -29.07
CA LEU A 39 -1.54 4.91 -29.54
C LEU A 39 -0.09 4.47 -29.82
N GLY A 40 0.18 3.15 -29.79
CA GLY A 40 1.49 2.59 -30.11
C GLY A 40 2.50 2.63 -28.94
N VAL A 41 2.05 2.94 -27.73
CA VAL A 41 2.93 2.94 -26.54
C VAL A 41 3.04 1.54 -25.99
N THR A 42 4.28 1.10 -25.73
CA THR A 42 4.53 -0.17 -25.03
C THR A 42 4.17 -0.04 -23.55
N VAL A 43 3.23 -0.86 -23.07
CA VAL A 43 2.79 -0.84 -21.69
C VAL A 43 3.16 -2.14 -20.97
N VAL A 44 3.72 -2.02 -19.78
CA VAL A 44 3.96 -3.14 -18.84
C VAL A 44 3.10 -2.90 -17.60
N ALA A 45 2.01 -3.64 -17.49
CA ALA A 45 1.12 -3.56 -16.34
C ALA A 45 1.61 -4.45 -15.20
N LEU A 46 1.77 -3.87 -13.99
CA LEU A 46 2.33 -4.49 -12.82
C LEU A 46 1.53 -4.06 -11.59
N GLU A 47 1.08 -5.03 -10.79
CA GLU A 47 0.32 -4.74 -9.57
C GLU A 47 0.73 -5.73 -8.47
N PRO A 48 1.70 -5.38 -7.63
CA PRO A 48 2.12 -6.25 -6.54
C PRO A 48 1.07 -6.22 -5.42
N LYS A 49 0.62 -7.41 -4.99
CA LYS A 49 -0.31 -7.56 -3.87
C LYS A 49 0.36 -8.16 -2.64
N THR A 50 1.37 -9.00 -2.86
CA THR A 50 2.12 -9.73 -1.83
C THR A 50 3.60 -9.38 -1.87
N HIS A 51 4.39 -9.77 -0.86
CA HIS A 51 5.85 -9.65 -0.89
C HIS A 51 6.47 -10.40 -2.07
N ALA A 52 5.96 -11.59 -2.39
CA ALA A 52 6.41 -12.37 -3.55
C ALA A 52 6.14 -11.62 -4.86
N ASP A 53 5.01 -10.93 -4.97
CA ASP A 53 4.71 -10.08 -6.13
C ASP A 53 5.67 -8.90 -6.22
N VAL A 54 5.95 -8.22 -5.10
CA VAL A 54 6.92 -7.11 -5.06
C VAL A 54 8.27 -7.59 -5.56
N GLN A 55 8.76 -8.72 -5.05
CA GLN A 55 10.03 -9.32 -5.49
C GLN A 55 10.03 -9.61 -7.00
N ARG A 56 8.96 -10.22 -7.51
CA ARG A 56 8.79 -10.54 -8.93
C ARG A 56 8.74 -9.29 -9.80
N VAL A 57 8.00 -8.26 -9.37
CA VAL A 57 7.88 -6.97 -10.06
C VAL A 57 9.23 -6.26 -10.14
N LEU A 58 9.99 -6.20 -9.05
CA LEU A 58 11.35 -5.64 -9.05
C LEU A 58 12.26 -6.35 -10.06
N GLY A 59 12.17 -7.69 -10.15
CA GLY A 59 12.89 -8.45 -11.16
C GLY A 59 12.50 -8.08 -12.60
N LYS A 60 11.19 -7.98 -12.87
CA LYS A 60 10.70 -7.60 -14.22
C LYS A 60 11.12 -6.18 -14.60
N VAL A 61 10.96 -5.23 -13.68
CA VAL A 61 11.40 -3.83 -13.91
C VAL A 61 12.89 -3.77 -14.16
N GLY A 62 13.67 -4.52 -13.39
CA GLY A 62 15.11 -4.63 -13.60
C GLY A 62 15.48 -5.16 -14.99
N GLN A 63 14.77 -6.18 -15.47
CA GLN A 63 14.96 -6.70 -16.84
C GLN A 63 14.66 -5.66 -17.92
N VAL A 64 13.54 -4.95 -17.79
CA VAL A 64 13.14 -3.88 -18.72
C VAL A 64 14.18 -2.75 -18.76
N LEU A 65 14.74 -2.39 -17.62
CA LEU A 65 15.70 -1.29 -17.48
C LEU A 65 17.18 -1.74 -17.66
N GLY A 66 17.44 -3.02 -17.91
CA GLY A 66 18.80 -3.54 -18.04
C GLY A 66 19.62 -3.52 -16.73
N VAL A 67 18.95 -3.48 -15.57
CA VAL A 67 19.63 -3.47 -14.27
C VAL A 67 20.07 -4.87 -13.88
N GLN A 68 21.38 -5.06 -13.68
CA GLN A 68 21.96 -6.41 -13.42
C GLN A 68 21.51 -7.02 -12.10
N ASP A 69 21.35 -6.23 -11.02
CA ASP A 69 20.98 -6.72 -9.68
C ASP A 69 19.76 -5.98 -9.13
N ALA A 70 18.63 -6.08 -9.81
CA ALA A 70 17.35 -5.52 -9.34
C ALA A 70 16.90 -6.14 -8.01
N GLN A 71 17.29 -7.39 -7.72
CA GLN A 71 16.94 -8.08 -6.47
C GLN A 71 17.65 -7.50 -5.24
N ARG A 72 18.67 -6.66 -5.43
CA ARG A 72 19.28 -5.93 -4.30
C ARG A 72 18.25 -5.08 -3.55
N VAL A 73 17.35 -4.45 -4.28
CA VAL A 73 16.29 -3.63 -3.67
C VAL A 73 15.42 -4.48 -2.74
N TRP A 74 15.00 -5.65 -3.22
CA TRP A 74 14.23 -6.59 -2.40
C TRP A 74 15.00 -7.05 -1.16
N ARG A 75 16.28 -7.41 -1.30
CA ARG A 75 17.10 -7.83 -0.15
C ARG A 75 17.19 -6.75 0.93
N VAL A 76 17.28 -5.47 0.53
CA VAL A 76 17.30 -4.34 1.48
C VAL A 76 15.94 -4.21 2.19
N ILE A 77 14.84 -4.30 1.46
CA ILE A 77 13.48 -4.25 2.03
C ILE A 77 13.29 -5.41 3.02
N ASP A 78 13.60 -6.63 2.61
CA ASP A 78 13.42 -7.84 3.42
C ASP A 78 14.26 -7.80 4.71
N ALA A 79 15.52 -7.39 4.61
CA ALA A 79 16.39 -7.20 5.76
C ALA A 79 15.88 -6.11 6.71
N GLY A 80 15.33 -5.01 6.16
CA GLY A 80 14.72 -3.95 6.95
C GLY A 80 13.50 -4.42 7.73
N VAL A 81 12.60 -5.17 7.11
CA VAL A 81 11.44 -5.76 7.77
C VAL A 81 11.86 -6.76 8.85
N GLN A 82 12.88 -7.58 8.57
CA GLN A 82 13.41 -8.53 9.55
C GLN A 82 14.01 -7.82 10.77
N ALA A 83 14.81 -6.77 10.56
CA ALA A 83 15.38 -5.97 11.64
C ALA A 83 14.28 -5.30 12.49
N ALA A 84 13.27 -4.72 11.83
CA ALA A 84 12.11 -4.13 12.51
C ALA A 84 11.38 -5.19 13.36
N ALA A 85 11.15 -6.40 12.82
CA ALA A 85 10.50 -7.49 13.55
C ALA A 85 11.26 -7.91 14.82
N GLN A 86 12.59 -7.89 14.77
CA GLN A 86 13.43 -8.18 15.94
C GLN A 86 13.37 -7.08 17.00
N SER A 87 13.10 -5.83 16.61
CA SER A 87 13.00 -4.68 17.52
C SER A 87 11.63 -4.53 18.18
N VAL A 88 10.60 -5.25 17.70
CA VAL A 88 9.24 -5.20 18.30
C VAL A 88 9.26 -5.79 19.70
N PRO A 89 8.92 -5.00 20.74
CA PRO A 89 8.91 -5.51 22.11
C PRO A 89 7.83 -6.61 22.28
N PRO A 90 8.07 -7.60 23.15
CA PRO A 90 7.11 -8.70 23.39
C PRO A 90 5.70 -8.21 23.76
N THR A 91 5.59 -7.08 24.45
CA THR A 91 4.33 -6.46 24.88
C THR A 91 3.50 -5.88 23.74
N ALA A 92 4.11 -5.61 22.58
CA ALA A 92 3.43 -5.10 21.38
C ALA A 92 3.05 -6.22 20.41
N ARG A 93 3.55 -7.44 20.63
CA ARG A 93 3.20 -8.59 19.78
C ARG A 93 1.74 -8.99 19.98
N GLY A 94 1.09 -9.36 18.87
CA GLY A 94 -0.33 -9.71 18.88
C GLY A 94 -1.27 -8.50 18.92
N ALA A 95 -0.75 -7.26 18.94
CA ALA A 95 -1.58 -6.05 18.84
C ALA A 95 -2.45 -6.10 17.57
N ARG A 96 -3.75 -5.86 17.74
CA ARG A 96 -4.73 -5.88 16.65
C ARG A 96 -4.69 -4.56 15.90
N VAL A 97 -4.28 -4.62 14.64
CA VAL A 97 -4.04 -3.43 13.80
C VAL A 97 -5.13 -3.27 12.75
N TYR A 98 -5.59 -2.05 12.55
CA TYR A 98 -6.31 -1.60 11.39
C TYR A 98 -5.39 -0.68 10.58
N PHE A 99 -5.11 -1.03 9.32
CA PHE A 99 -4.35 -0.19 8.40
C PHE A 99 -5.30 0.36 7.34
N GLU A 100 -5.52 1.68 7.33
CA GLU A 100 -6.32 2.36 6.31
C GLU A 100 -5.41 2.87 5.18
N VAL A 101 -5.66 2.39 3.97
CA VAL A 101 -4.91 2.79 2.77
C VAL A 101 -5.38 4.16 2.26
N ASN A 102 -6.69 4.36 2.25
CA ASN A 102 -7.29 5.65 1.89
C ASN A 102 -8.67 5.84 2.54
N SER A 103 -9.15 7.09 2.52
CA SER A 103 -10.40 7.51 3.16
C SER A 103 -11.68 6.95 2.54
N GLY A 104 -11.61 6.10 1.52
CA GLY A 104 -12.74 5.55 0.79
C GLY A 104 -13.62 4.46 1.40
N PRO A 105 -13.47 3.91 2.63
CA PRO A 105 -12.31 3.48 3.39
C PRO A 105 -11.79 2.12 2.89
N TYR A 106 -10.66 2.14 2.19
CA TYR A 106 -9.98 0.91 1.80
C TYR A 106 -8.93 0.54 2.84
N ALA A 107 -8.89 -0.72 3.22
CA ALA A 107 -7.94 -1.24 4.21
C ALA A 107 -6.92 -2.19 3.59
N ALA A 108 -5.74 -2.29 4.20
CA ALA A 108 -4.81 -3.35 3.91
C ALA A 108 -5.18 -4.61 4.68
N GLY A 109 -5.64 -5.64 3.97
CA GLY A 109 -5.96 -6.97 4.52
C GLY A 109 -4.72 -7.82 4.74
N GLN A 110 -4.89 -8.95 5.46
CA GLN A 110 -3.83 -9.93 5.71
C GLN A 110 -3.19 -10.46 4.41
N ALA A 111 -3.94 -10.51 3.30
CA ALA A 111 -3.49 -10.98 1.99
C ALA A 111 -2.70 -9.92 1.19
N SER A 112 -2.44 -8.74 1.75
CA SER A 112 -1.64 -7.69 1.12
C SER A 112 -0.20 -7.71 1.60
N PHE A 113 0.72 -7.09 0.84
CA PHE A 113 2.12 -6.93 1.27
C PHE A 113 2.23 -6.14 2.60
N ILE A 114 1.30 -5.21 2.86
CA ILE A 114 1.19 -4.50 4.14
C ILE A 114 0.78 -5.50 5.24
N GLY A 115 -0.23 -6.34 4.97
CA GLY A 115 -0.68 -7.37 5.91
C GLY A 115 0.39 -8.42 6.21
N GLU A 116 1.15 -8.84 5.20
CA GLU A 116 2.30 -9.73 5.37
C GLU A 116 3.41 -9.07 6.21
N THR A 117 3.66 -7.78 6.02
CA THR A 117 4.59 -7.01 6.85
C THR A 117 4.11 -6.97 8.30
N LEU A 118 2.85 -6.64 8.56
CA LEU A 118 2.28 -6.65 9.92
C LEU A 118 2.42 -8.03 10.58
N THR A 119 2.17 -9.11 9.85
CA THR A 119 2.34 -10.48 10.33
C THR A 119 3.80 -10.76 10.71
N ARG A 120 4.74 -10.35 9.88
CA ARG A 120 6.20 -10.48 10.17
C ARG A 120 6.62 -9.69 11.40
N LEU A 121 5.99 -8.54 11.65
CA LEU A 121 6.19 -7.74 12.86
C LEU A 121 5.52 -8.36 14.11
N GLY A 122 4.78 -9.46 13.96
CA GLY A 122 4.05 -10.11 15.04
C GLY A 122 2.76 -9.42 15.42
N ALA A 123 2.22 -8.54 14.56
CA ALA A 123 0.94 -7.88 14.75
C ALA A 123 -0.22 -8.69 14.15
N GLY A 124 -1.41 -8.56 14.75
CA GLY A 124 -2.66 -9.10 14.24
C GLY A 124 -3.37 -8.07 13.34
N ASN A 125 -3.71 -8.43 12.11
CA ASN A 125 -4.52 -7.56 11.25
C ASN A 125 -6.00 -7.91 11.43
N ILE A 126 -6.86 -6.90 11.70
CA ILE A 126 -8.31 -7.13 11.88
C ILE A 126 -9.03 -7.48 10.57
N VAL A 127 -8.42 -7.21 9.43
CA VAL A 127 -9.00 -7.47 8.10
C VAL A 127 -8.52 -8.82 7.58
N ALA A 128 -9.39 -9.82 7.66
CA ALA A 128 -9.07 -11.20 7.34
C ALA A 128 -8.69 -11.42 5.87
N THR A 129 -7.89 -12.47 5.60
CA THR A 129 -7.46 -12.89 4.26
C THR A 129 -8.64 -13.11 3.30
N SER A 130 -9.78 -13.62 3.79
CA SER A 130 -10.98 -13.89 2.99
C SER A 130 -11.60 -12.65 2.34
N LEU A 131 -11.28 -11.45 2.83
CA LEU A 131 -11.76 -10.18 2.27
C LEU A 131 -10.88 -9.67 1.11
N GLY A 132 -9.77 -10.33 0.85
CA GLY A 132 -8.81 -9.93 -0.17
C GLY A 132 -7.74 -8.95 0.33
N PRO A 133 -6.82 -8.53 -0.57
CA PRO A 133 -5.66 -7.73 -0.17
C PRO A 133 -6.01 -6.27 0.20
N PHE A 134 -6.92 -5.63 -0.55
CA PHE A 134 -7.29 -4.22 -0.34
C PHE A 134 -8.81 -4.02 -0.40
N PRO A 135 -9.57 -4.59 0.54
CA PRO A 135 -11.02 -4.49 0.52
C PRO A 135 -11.50 -3.10 0.96
N LYS A 136 -12.64 -2.69 0.42
CA LYS A 136 -13.43 -1.61 0.98
C LYS A 136 -14.13 -2.13 2.24
N ILE A 137 -13.92 -1.47 3.37
CA ILE A 137 -14.41 -1.91 4.68
C ILE A 137 -15.59 -1.05 5.12
N ASN A 138 -16.62 -1.67 5.69
CA ASN A 138 -17.65 -0.93 6.42
C ASN A 138 -17.04 -0.30 7.68
N PRO A 139 -17.14 1.02 7.88
CA PRO A 139 -16.63 1.70 9.07
C PRO A 139 -17.12 1.12 10.40
N GLU A 140 -18.36 0.62 10.46
CA GLU A 140 -18.91 -0.03 11.65
C GLU A 140 -18.18 -1.33 12.01
N PHE A 141 -17.65 -2.05 11.01
CA PHE A 141 -16.82 -3.23 11.26
C PHE A 141 -15.58 -2.86 12.06
N VAL A 142 -14.92 -1.74 11.70
CA VAL A 142 -13.72 -1.26 12.41
C VAL A 142 -14.04 -0.89 13.84
N VAL A 143 -15.18 -0.18 14.06
CA VAL A 143 -15.65 0.17 15.40
C VAL A 143 -15.91 -1.08 16.26
N ARG A 144 -16.62 -2.08 15.71
CA ARG A 144 -16.89 -3.33 16.44
C ARG A 144 -15.63 -4.15 16.69
N ALA A 145 -14.68 -4.09 15.75
CA ALA A 145 -13.40 -4.77 15.93
C ALA A 145 -12.54 -4.12 17.01
N ASP A 146 -12.71 -2.84 17.30
CA ASP A 146 -11.96 -2.05 18.28
C ASP A 146 -10.46 -2.37 18.28
N PRO A 147 -9.71 -2.00 17.22
CA PRO A 147 -8.30 -2.32 17.09
C PRO A 147 -7.46 -1.68 18.22
N ASP A 148 -6.32 -2.30 18.52
CA ASP A 148 -5.36 -1.75 19.48
C ASP A 148 -4.54 -0.60 18.91
N LEU A 149 -4.35 -0.59 17.58
CA LEU A 149 -3.58 0.40 16.84
C LEU A 149 -4.26 0.69 15.50
N ILE A 150 -4.34 1.96 15.14
CA ILE A 150 -4.75 2.43 13.81
C ILE A 150 -3.51 2.99 13.11
N MET A 151 -3.31 2.57 11.86
CA MET A 151 -2.23 3.01 10.97
C MET A 151 -2.86 3.65 9.73
N VAL A 152 -2.44 4.85 9.36
CA VAL A 152 -3.09 5.62 8.29
C VAL A 152 -2.15 6.67 7.70
N GLY A 153 -2.32 7.01 6.42
CA GLY A 153 -1.66 8.15 5.81
C GLY A 153 -2.12 9.47 6.44
N ALA A 154 -1.20 10.43 6.58
CA ALA A 154 -1.47 11.71 7.26
C ALA A 154 -2.70 12.44 6.74
N ARG A 155 -2.92 12.44 5.41
CA ARG A 155 -4.10 13.07 4.77
C ARG A 155 -5.45 12.48 5.21
N SER A 156 -5.49 11.19 5.54
CA SER A 156 -6.71 10.51 5.99
C SER A 156 -6.88 10.54 7.50
N ALA A 157 -5.82 10.87 8.24
CA ALA A 157 -5.81 10.86 9.70
C ALA A 157 -6.71 11.92 10.33
N ASP A 158 -6.78 13.10 9.73
CA ASP A 158 -7.44 14.27 10.33
C ASP A 158 -8.97 14.11 10.45
N GLY A 159 -9.59 13.26 9.63
CA GLY A 159 -11.03 12.99 9.67
C GLY A 159 -11.45 11.76 10.48
N LEU A 160 -10.54 10.97 11.01
CA LEU A 160 -10.88 9.67 11.62
C LEU A 160 -11.81 9.79 12.82
N ALA A 161 -11.48 10.67 13.77
CA ALA A 161 -12.25 10.82 15.01
C ALA A 161 -13.65 11.40 14.79
N THR A 162 -13.90 12.06 13.66
CA THR A 162 -15.20 12.64 13.31
C THR A 162 -16.17 11.62 12.69
N ARG A 163 -15.68 10.46 12.32
CA ARG A 163 -16.52 9.38 11.79
C ARG A 163 -17.43 8.81 12.89
N PRO A 164 -18.70 8.44 12.57
CA PRO A 164 -19.61 7.90 13.57
C PRO A 164 -19.05 6.71 14.34
N GLY A 165 -18.98 6.82 15.67
CA GLY A 165 -18.51 5.77 16.58
C GLY A 165 -17.00 5.66 16.72
N TRP A 166 -16.19 6.29 15.84
CA TRP A 166 -14.73 6.12 15.84
C TRP A 166 -14.06 6.73 17.06
N SER A 167 -14.54 7.88 17.55
CA SER A 167 -14.02 8.52 18.77
C SER A 167 -14.08 7.62 20.02
N GLN A 168 -14.93 6.58 20.00
CA GLN A 168 -15.09 5.65 21.11
C GLN A 168 -14.05 4.51 21.07
N MET A 169 -13.42 4.28 19.94
CA MET A 169 -12.43 3.19 19.82
C MET A 169 -11.22 3.45 20.73
N ARG A 170 -10.76 2.38 21.36
CA ARG A 170 -9.64 2.43 22.30
C ARG A 170 -8.39 3.04 21.69
N ALA A 171 -8.07 2.66 20.45
CA ALA A 171 -6.90 3.19 19.75
C ALA A 171 -6.91 4.73 19.66
N LEU A 172 -8.06 5.36 19.35
CA LEU A 172 -8.15 6.81 19.25
C LEU A 172 -8.17 7.50 20.62
N ARG A 173 -8.86 6.91 21.60
CA ARG A 173 -8.92 7.43 22.97
C ARG A 173 -7.56 7.43 23.66
N GLU A 174 -6.73 6.43 23.38
CA GLU A 174 -5.41 6.26 23.98
C GLU A 174 -4.27 6.84 23.11
N GLY A 175 -4.61 7.53 22.01
CA GLY A 175 -3.63 8.13 21.12
C GLY A 175 -2.79 7.12 20.33
N ARG A 176 -3.27 5.89 20.18
CA ARG A 176 -2.60 4.81 19.43
C ARG A 176 -2.94 4.92 17.94
N LEU A 177 -2.51 6.02 17.35
CA LEU A 177 -2.66 6.35 15.94
C LEU A 177 -1.28 6.55 15.33
N CYS A 178 -0.87 5.65 14.43
CA CYS A 178 0.34 5.81 13.65
C CYS A 178 0.00 6.53 12.34
N ARG A 179 0.63 7.68 12.11
CA ARG A 179 0.44 8.49 10.90
C ARG A 179 1.68 8.38 10.03
N PHE A 180 1.49 8.05 8.76
CA PHE A 180 2.54 8.06 7.76
C PHE A 180 2.46 9.36 6.95
N ASP A 181 3.58 10.00 6.69
CA ASP A 181 3.62 11.13 5.77
C ASP A 181 3.38 10.68 4.31
N ALA A 182 3.18 11.63 3.39
CA ALA A 182 2.87 11.33 2.00
C ALA A 182 3.97 10.49 1.32
N ALA A 183 5.24 10.74 1.66
CA ALA A 183 6.37 10.00 1.09
C ALA A 183 6.42 8.53 1.54
N GLN A 184 5.79 8.21 2.68
CA GLN A 184 5.73 6.87 3.25
C GLN A 184 4.42 6.12 2.90
N ALA A 185 3.34 6.87 2.60
CA ALA A 185 1.99 6.35 2.42
C ALA A 185 1.51 6.32 0.96
N ASP A 186 2.21 6.96 0.04
CA ASP A 186 1.89 6.89 -1.39
C ASP A 186 2.32 5.51 -1.94
N VAL A 187 1.35 4.59 -1.90
CA VAL A 187 1.42 3.22 -2.40
C VAL A 187 0.61 3.11 -3.69
#